data_a6841796f1aa2d2cef611a48a6629189
#
_entry.id   a6841796f1aa2d2cef611a48a6629189
#
_cell.length_a   1.000
_cell.length_b   1.000
_cell.length_c   1.000
_cell.angle_alpha   90.00
_cell.angle_beta   90.00
_cell.angle_gamma   90.00
#
_symmetry.space_group_name_H-M   'P 1'
#
loop_
_entity.id
_entity.type
_entity.pdbx_description
1 polymer ?
#
loop_
_entity_poly.entity_id
_entity_poly.type
_entity_poly.pdbx_seq_one_letter_code
_entity_poly.pdbx_strand_id
1 'polypeptide(L)'
;MNELVVLFGGGGFVGRYVAQELLRSGARVRIAERDPLDTFFLKPLAALGQAQSIRADITKLDSVERAVAGADVVINLVGVLKGKFQDLHVTGAGNVAKASAAAGVKRLVHVSAIGADPAAASNYARTKGEGEAAVRAAFPNAAILRPSIVFGPEDDFVNRFAGLISKACALPFVQALPVVRSKTLFQPVWVVDVARAVAKVALTPAGEGKTFELGGPQALSMLDLHKWIADAIAHHPAFIEVPDPVAAAMARFGFLPMAPITWDQWLMLQRDNVVAPGAKTFADLGIEPAPLAAVAPKWLVRYRTHGRFSLNAA
;
A
#
# COMPACT_ATOMS: atom_id res chain seq x y z
N MET A 1 21.15 -15.12 -9.73
CA MET A 1 20.13 -16.06 -9.23
C MET A 1 19.07 -16.21 -10.31
N ASN A 2 18.68 -17.44 -10.65
CA ASN A 2 17.72 -17.66 -11.74
C ASN A 2 16.33 -18.06 -11.18
N GLU A 3 15.97 -17.53 -9.99
CA GLU A 3 14.71 -17.85 -9.35
C GLU A 3 13.53 -17.24 -10.12
N LEU A 4 12.46 -18.02 -10.27
CA LEU A 4 11.20 -17.56 -10.83
C LEU A 4 10.32 -17.03 -9.70
N VAL A 5 10.08 -15.73 -9.71
CA VAL A 5 9.19 -15.04 -8.78
C VAL A 5 7.84 -14.80 -9.43
N VAL A 6 6.76 -15.31 -8.83
CA VAL A 6 5.40 -14.96 -9.25
C VAL A 6 4.90 -13.81 -8.40
N LEU A 7 4.47 -12.73 -9.06
CA LEU A 7 4.01 -11.50 -8.43
C LEU A 7 2.53 -11.26 -8.75
N PHE A 8 1.65 -11.51 -7.79
CA PHE A 8 0.24 -11.13 -7.86
C PHE A 8 0.06 -9.67 -7.47
N GLY A 9 -0.61 -8.89 -8.31
CA GLY A 9 -0.82 -7.45 -8.09
C GLY A 9 0.34 -6.58 -8.59
N GLY A 10 1.15 -7.08 -9.53
CA GLY A 10 2.31 -6.37 -10.06
C GLY A 10 2.00 -5.14 -10.91
N GLY A 11 0.78 -5.05 -11.48
CA GLY A 11 0.29 -3.88 -12.21
C GLY A 11 -0.17 -2.73 -11.32
N GLY A 12 -0.37 -2.98 -10.02
CA GLY A 12 -0.81 -1.98 -9.05
C GLY A 12 0.27 -0.99 -8.63
N PHE A 13 -0.13 -0.03 -7.76
CA PHE A 13 0.77 1.02 -7.26
C PHE A 13 2.03 0.46 -6.60
N VAL A 14 1.91 -0.39 -5.58
CA VAL A 14 3.08 -1.00 -4.91
C VAL A 14 3.77 -2.01 -5.84
N GLY A 15 2.97 -2.75 -6.62
CA GLY A 15 3.44 -3.84 -7.45
C GLY A 15 4.46 -3.44 -8.51
N ARG A 16 4.29 -2.25 -9.13
CA ARG A 16 5.25 -1.74 -10.12
C ARG A 16 6.65 -1.53 -9.55
N TYR A 17 6.74 -1.04 -8.32
CA TYR A 17 8.03 -0.82 -7.65
C TYR A 17 8.64 -2.14 -7.17
N VAL A 18 7.82 -3.08 -6.69
CA VAL A 18 8.29 -4.42 -6.36
C VAL A 18 8.82 -5.14 -7.60
N ALA A 19 8.10 -5.08 -8.73
CA ALA A 19 8.57 -5.64 -10.00
C ALA A 19 9.92 -5.03 -10.42
N GLN A 20 10.09 -3.70 -10.30
CA GLN A 20 11.36 -3.02 -10.61
C GLN A 20 12.51 -3.54 -9.73
N GLU A 21 12.32 -3.67 -8.42
CA GLU A 21 13.37 -4.16 -7.52
C GLU A 21 13.73 -5.62 -7.81
N LEU A 22 12.75 -6.47 -8.11
CA LEU A 22 12.98 -7.86 -8.51
C LEU A 22 13.74 -7.96 -9.83
N LEU A 23 13.37 -7.18 -10.84
CA LEU A 23 14.05 -7.15 -12.14
C LEU A 23 15.49 -6.66 -12.00
N ARG A 24 15.74 -5.62 -11.19
CA ARG A 24 17.10 -5.13 -10.89
C ARG A 24 17.98 -6.16 -10.19
N SER A 25 17.37 -7.03 -9.37
CA SER A 25 18.11 -8.13 -8.70
C SER A 25 18.48 -9.29 -9.63
N GLY A 26 18.01 -9.27 -10.88
CA GLY A 26 18.22 -10.34 -11.86
C GLY A 26 17.24 -11.51 -11.73
N ALA A 27 16.17 -11.38 -10.91
CA ALA A 27 15.15 -12.41 -10.81
C ALA A 27 14.30 -12.48 -12.10
N ARG A 28 13.82 -13.67 -12.43
CA ARG A 28 12.78 -13.85 -13.45
C ARG A 28 11.43 -13.59 -12.81
N VAL A 29 10.61 -12.72 -13.41
CA VAL A 29 9.35 -12.29 -12.81
C VAL A 29 8.17 -12.69 -13.69
N ARG A 30 7.26 -13.49 -13.14
CA ARG A 30 5.96 -13.76 -13.73
C ARG A 30 4.91 -12.88 -13.04
N ILE A 31 4.40 -11.89 -13.75
CA ILE A 31 3.43 -10.93 -13.23
C ILE A 31 2.04 -11.47 -13.50
N ALA A 32 1.30 -11.76 -12.43
CA ALA A 32 -0.01 -12.39 -12.46
C ALA A 32 -1.11 -11.34 -12.17
N GLU A 33 -1.89 -10.99 -13.19
CA GLU A 33 -2.93 -9.97 -13.14
C GLU A 33 -4.22 -10.44 -13.80
N ARG A 34 -5.37 -9.84 -13.43
CA ARG A 34 -6.66 -10.11 -14.10
C ARG A 34 -6.63 -9.68 -15.56
N ASP A 35 -6.02 -8.54 -15.84
CA ASP A 35 -5.70 -8.10 -17.19
C ASP A 35 -4.19 -7.95 -17.35
N PRO A 36 -3.52 -8.81 -18.14
CA PRO A 36 -2.09 -8.70 -18.38
C PRO A 36 -1.66 -7.41 -19.08
N LEU A 37 -2.56 -6.70 -19.76
CA LEU A 37 -2.27 -5.43 -20.42
C LEU A 37 -1.87 -4.34 -19.42
N ASP A 38 -2.43 -4.39 -18.21
CA ASP A 38 -2.11 -3.47 -17.12
C ASP A 38 -0.64 -3.50 -16.69
N THR A 39 0.14 -4.47 -17.17
CA THR A 39 1.55 -4.66 -16.79
C THR A 39 2.54 -4.29 -17.90
N PHE A 40 2.08 -3.86 -19.07
CA PHE A 40 2.94 -3.62 -20.23
C PHE A 40 4.00 -2.54 -20.00
N PHE A 41 3.74 -1.59 -19.13
CA PHE A 41 4.71 -0.57 -18.73
C PHE A 41 5.96 -1.14 -18.02
N LEU A 42 5.91 -2.39 -17.56
CA LEU A 42 7.05 -3.07 -16.94
C LEU A 42 7.99 -3.73 -17.97
N LYS A 43 7.51 -3.99 -19.19
CA LYS A 43 8.31 -4.64 -20.24
C LYS A 43 9.63 -3.91 -20.57
N PRO A 44 9.66 -2.56 -20.69
CA PRO A 44 10.90 -1.84 -20.95
C PRO A 44 11.94 -1.91 -19.84
N LEU A 45 11.55 -2.34 -18.64
CA LEU A 45 12.42 -2.43 -17.47
C LEU A 45 13.10 -3.79 -17.33
N ALA A 46 12.67 -4.76 -18.13
CA ALA A 46 13.14 -6.14 -18.09
C ALA A 46 14.11 -6.45 -19.21
N ALA A 47 15.11 -7.28 -18.92
CA ALA A 47 15.92 -7.90 -19.95
C ALA A 47 15.10 -8.94 -20.74
N LEU A 48 15.62 -9.38 -21.89
CA LEU A 48 14.96 -10.37 -22.75
C LEU A 48 14.65 -11.66 -21.96
N GLY A 49 13.36 -12.05 -21.94
CA GLY A 49 12.90 -13.25 -21.23
C GLY A 49 12.82 -13.14 -19.70
N GLN A 50 13.14 -11.99 -19.11
CA GLN A 50 13.15 -11.79 -17.66
C GLN A 50 11.75 -11.55 -17.08
N ALA A 51 10.84 -10.92 -17.81
CA ALA A 51 9.47 -10.65 -17.37
C ALA A 51 8.44 -11.32 -18.28
N GLN A 52 7.44 -11.94 -17.66
CA GLN A 52 6.27 -12.53 -18.32
C GLN A 52 5.00 -12.07 -17.62
N SER A 53 4.03 -11.54 -18.37
CA SER A 53 2.71 -11.21 -17.86
C SER A 53 1.74 -12.36 -18.16
N ILE A 54 0.96 -12.80 -17.16
CA ILE A 54 -0.04 -13.85 -17.31
C ILE A 54 -1.38 -13.41 -16.71
N ARG A 55 -2.46 -14.00 -17.23
CA ARG A 55 -3.79 -13.77 -16.66
C ARG A 55 -4.00 -14.66 -15.43
N ALA A 56 -4.34 -14.04 -14.31
CA ALA A 56 -4.68 -14.76 -13.09
C ALA A 56 -5.70 -13.98 -12.23
N ASP A 57 -6.62 -14.73 -11.63
CA ASP A 57 -7.61 -14.23 -10.69
C ASP A 57 -7.45 -15.00 -9.37
N ILE A 58 -7.02 -14.31 -8.31
CA ILE A 58 -6.74 -14.94 -7.02
C ILE A 58 -8.00 -15.54 -6.36
N THR A 59 -9.19 -15.11 -6.74
CA THR A 59 -10.44 -15.68 -6.21
C THR A 59 -10.74 -17.08 -6.77
N LYS A 60 -10.00 -17.51 -7.81
CA LYS A 60 -10.14 -18.78 -8.50
C LYS A 60 -8.90 -19.65 -8.29
N LEU A 61 -9.02 -20.69 -7.49
CA LEU A 61 -7.89 -21.55 -7.12
C LEU A 61 -7.14 -22.11 -8.33
N ASP A 62 -7.87 -22.64 -9.32
CA ASP A 62 -7.30 -23.18 -10.56
C ASP A 62 -6.49 -22.16 -11.36
N SER A 63 -6.90 -20.90 -11.33
CA SER A 63 -6.18 -19.79 -11.93
C SER A 63 -4.88 -19.49 -11.22
N VAL A 64 -4.89 -19.58 -9.88
CA VAL A 64 -3.69 -19.38 -9.06
C VAL A 64 -2.70 -20.53 -9.22
N GLU A 65 -3.20 -21.77 -9.23
CA GLU A 65 -2.37 -22.98 -9.45
C GLU A 65 -1.60 -22.91 -10.77
N ARG A 66 -2.26 -22.53 -11.85
CA ARG A 66 -1.58 -22.29 -13.14
C ARG A 66 -0.54 -21.19 -13.06
N ALA A 67 -0.83 -20.13 -12.30
CA ALA A 67 0.07 -18.99 -12.17
C ALA A 67 1.36 -19.34 -11.39
N VAL A 68 1.25 -20.12 -10.32
CA VAL A 68 2.39 -20.47 -9.46
C VAL A 68 3.17 -21.70 -9.94
N ALA A 69 2.72 -22.39 -10.99
CA ALA A 69 3.41 -23.55 -11.52
C ALA A 69 4.88 -23.28 -11.85
N GLY A 70 5.80 -24.04 -11.23
CA GLY A 70 7.25 -23.90 -11.38
C GLY A 70 7.86 -22.65 -10.72
N ALA A 71 7.13 -21.96 -9.85
CA ALA A 71 7.64 -20.80 -9.11
C ALA A 71 8.56 -21.22 -7.97
N ASP A 72 9.66 -20.51 -7.77
CA ASP A 72 10.50 -20.62 -6.57
C ASP A 72 9.96 -19.75 -5.44
N VAL A 73 9.43 -18.56 -5.78
CA VAL A 73 8.96 -17.56 -4.84
C VAL A 73 7.61 -17.01 -5.31
N VAL A 74 6.70 -16.77 -4.37
CA VAL A 74 5.42 -16.13 -4.64
C VAL A 74 5.27 -14.89 -3.76
N ILE A 75 4.79 -13.79 -4.38
CA ILE A 75 4.49 -12.54 -3.69
C ILE A 75 3.03 -12.19 -3.95
N ASN A 76 2.26 -11.97 -2.90
CA ASN A 76 0.88 -11.51 -2.98
C ASN A 76 0.76 -10.06 -2.48
N LEU A 77 0.54 -9.14 -3.41
CA LEU A 77 0.30 -7.72 -3.13
C LEU A 77 -1.18 -7.34 -3.30
N VAL A 78 -2.04 -8.31 -3.69
CA VAL A 78 -3.44 -7.99 -4.01
C VAL A 78 -4.17 -7.55 -2.75
N GLY A 79 -4.76 -6.36 -2.85
CA GLY A 79 -5.60 -5.78 -1.82
C GLY A 79 -6.40 -4.62 -2.39
N VAL A 80 -7.53 -4.32 -1.77
CA VAL A 80 -8.43 -3.24 -2.17
C VAL A 80 -8.83 -2.42 -0.94
N LEU A 81 -9.10 -1.13 -1.14
CA LEU A 81 -9.61 -0.24 -0.10
C LEU A 81 -11.14 -0.07 -0.15
N LYS A 82 -11.79 -0.71 -1.13
CA LYS A 82 -13.25 -0.70 -1.32
C LYS A 82 -13.70 -1.97 -2.05
N GLY A 83 -14.93 -2.41 -1.79
CA GLY A 83 -15.58 -3.49 -2.53
C GLY A 83 -15.40 -4.87 -1.90
N LYS A 84 -14.91 -5.84 -2.65
CA LYS A 84 -14.92 -7.27 -2.30
C LYS A 84 -13.79 -7.66 -1.33
N PHE A 85 -13.83 -7.15 -0.10
CA PHE A 85 -12.79 -7.42 0.89
C PHE A 85 -12.63 -8.91 1.18
N GLN A 86 -13.75 -9.62 1.47
CA GLN A 86 -13.71 -11.04 1.83
C GLN A 86 -13.13 -11.90 0.70
N ASP A 87 -13.57 -11.65 -0.55
CA ASP A 87 -13.12 -12.42 -1.71
C ASP A 87 -11.61 -12.25 -1.96
N LEU A 88 -11.09 -11.01 -1.82
CA LEU A 88 -9.71 -10.70 -2.19
C LEU A 88 -8.75 -10.86 -1.01
N HIS A 89 -9.13 -10.36 0.18
CA HIS A 89 -8.22 -10.36 1.32
C HIS A 89 -8.15 -11.72 2.02
N VAL A 90 -9.24 -12.50 2.02
CA VAL A 90 -9.30 -13.78 2.73
C VAL A 90 -9.24 -14.95 1.75
N THR A 91 -10.26 -15.10 0.90
CA THR A 91 -10.32 -16.23 -0.04
C THR A 91 -9.15 -16.21 -1.01
N GLY A 92 -8.90 -15.05 -1.64
CA GLY A 92 -7.81 -14.89 -2.60
C GLY A 92 -6.43 -15.10 -1.98
N ALA A 93 -6.17 -14.51 -0.81
CA ALA A 93 -4.91 -14.71 -0.11
C ALA A 93 -4.72 -16.18 0.31
N GLY A 94 -5.77 -16.81 0.80
CA GLY A 94 -5.77 -18.25 1.13
C GLY A 94 -5.52 -19.14 -0.09
N ASN A 95 -6.11 -18.83 -1.25
CA ASN A 95 -5.87 -19.55 -2.50
C ASN A 95 -4.40 -19.44 -2.94
N VAL A 96 -3.83 -18.22 -2.87
CA VAL A 96 -2.40 -18.02 -3.19
C VAL A 96 -1.52 -18.87 -2.28
N ALA A 97 -1.80 -18.88 -0.97
CA ALA A 97 -1.00 -19.66 -0.03
C ALA A 97 -1.15 -21.17 -0.24
N LYS A 98 -2.37 -21.67 -0.45
CA LYS A 98 -2.65 -23.10 -0.72
C LYS A 98 -1.96 -23.58 -1.99
N ALA A 99 -2.13 -22.83 -3.09
CA ALA A 99 -1.50 -23.18 -4.36
C ALA A 99 0.03 -23.12 -4.28
N SER A 100 0.59 -22.15 -3.55
CA SER A 100 2.03 -22.04 -3.32
C SER A 100 2.58 -23.24 -2.53
N ALA A 101 1.88 -23.67 -1.48
CA ALA A 101 2.26 -24.86 -0.70
C ALA A 101 2.20 -26.13 -1.55
N ALA A 102 1.11 -26.32 -2.31
CA ALA A 102 0.93 -27.49 -3.19
C ALA A 102 1.98 -27.54 -4.32
N ALA A 103 2.42 -26.39 -4.83
CA ALA A 103 3.45 -26.29 -5.87
C ALA A 103 4.89 -26.38 -5.33
N GLY A 104 5.10 -26.54 -4.02
CA GLY A 104 6.43 -26.63 -3.41
C GLY A 104 7.22 -25.32 -3.47
N VAL A 105 6.54 -24.18 -3.48
CA VAL A 105 7.15 -22.85 -3.45
C VAL A 105 8.04 -22.71 -2.21
N LYS A 106 9.25 -22.21 -2.38
CA LYS A 106 10.24 -22.09 -1.29
C LYS A 106 9.88 -20.95 -0.33
N ARG A 107 9.42 -19.81 -0.84
CA ARG A 107 9.11 -18.61 -0.05
C ARG A 107 7.83 -17.95 -0.53
N LEU A 108 6.97 -17.60 0.42
CA LEU A 108 5.75 -16.82 0.19
C LEU A 108 5.83 -15.50 0.96
N VAL A 109 5.60 -14.40 0.27
CA VAL A 109 5.48 -13.06 0.85
C VAL A 109 4.05 -12.55 0.68
N HIS A 110 3.43 -12.14 1.78
CA HIS A 110 2.09 -11.56 1.77
C HIS A 110 2.10 -10.13 2.31
N VAL A 111 1.61 -9.18 1.53
CA VAL A 111 1.51 -7.78 1.96
C VAL A 111 0.13 -7.51 2.55
N SER A 112 0.13 -7.23 3.83
CA SER A 112 -1.01 -6.87 4.65
C SER A 112 -1.05 -5.36 4.91
N ALA A 113 -1.40 -4.91 6.11
CA ALA A 113 -1.35 -3.52 6.54
C ALA A 113 -1.20 -3.42 8.06
N ILE A 114 -0.61 -2.34 8.57
CA ILE A 114 -0.66 -2.03 10.01
C ILE A 114 -2.13 -1.95 10.45
N GLY A 115 -2.42 -2.52 11.62
CA GLY A 115 -3.78 -2.60 12.16
C GLY A 115 -4.60 -3.79 11.65
N ALA A 116 -4.02 -4.72 10.84
CA ALA A 116 -4.66 -5.97 10.49
C ALA A 116 -4.94 -6.81 11.74
N ASP A 117 -6.25 -7.06 12.01
CA ASP A 117 -6.71 -7.72 13.23
C ASP A 117 -8.05 -8.42 12.94
N PRO A 118 -8.15 -9.77 13.07
CA PRO A 118 -9.40 -10.50 12.83
C PRO A 118 -10.57 -10.04 13.72
N ALA A 119 -10.28 -9.40 14.86
CA ALA A 119 -11.30 -8.87 15.78
C ALA A 119 -11.63 -7.39 15.53
N ALA A 120 -11.05 -6.75 14.50
CA ALA A 120 -11.29 -5.34 14.21
C ALA A 120 -12.73 -5.06 13.81
N ALA A 121 -13.25 -3.89 14.23
CA ALA A 121 -14.57 -3.41 13.83
C ALA A 121 -14.63 -2.99 12.35
N SER A 122 -13.53 -2.49 11.77
CA SER A 122 -13.41 -2.17 10.35
C SER A 122 -13.35 -3.45 9.52
N ASN A 123 -14.15 -3.51 8.44
CA ASN A 123 -14.12 -4.65 7.51
C ASN A 123 -12.75 -4.79 6.83
N TYR A 124 -12.10 -3.67 6.49
CA TYR A 124 -10.77 -3.69 5.91
C TYR A 124 -9.76 -4.34 6.86
N ALA A 125 -9.64 -3.82 8.10
CA ALA A 125 -8.66 -4.33 9.06
C ALA A 125 -8.95 -5.79 9.45
N ARG A 126 -10.23 -6.14 9.64
CA ARG A 126 -10.67 -7.49 9.95
C ARG A 126 -10.30 -8.47 8.85
N THR A 127 -10.68 -8.18 7.60
CA THR A 127 -10.40 -9.10 6.48
C THR A 127 -8.92 -9.19 6.15
N LYS A 128 -8.11 -8.14 6.40
CA LYS A 128 -6.65 -8.24 6.32
C LYS A 128 -6.11 -9.20 7.38
N GLY A 129 -6.58 -9.12 8.62
CA GLY A 129 -6.20 -10.05 9.69
C GLY A 129 -6.64 -11.49 9.43
N GLU A 130 -7.89 -11.70 8.98
CA GLU A 130 -8.40 -13.01 8.56
C GLU A 130 -7.57 -13.59 7.38
N GLY A 131 -7.16 -12.74 6.43
CA GLY A 131 -6.30 -13.10 5.31
C GLY A 131 -4.92 -13.57 5.76
N GLU A 132 -4.29 -12.87 6.70
CA GLU A 132 -3.02 -13.31 7.31
C GLU A 132 -3.16 -14.68 7.98
N ALA A 133 -4.26 -14.90 8.71
CA ALA A 133 -4.54 -16.19 9.34
C ALA A 133 -4.70 -17.31 8.30
N ALA A 134 -5.44 -17.04 7.20
CA ALA A 134 -5.59 -18.00 6.10
C ALA A 134 -4.25 -18.32 5.40
N VAL A 135 -3.40 -17.30 5.20
CA VAL A 135 -2.07 -17.47 4.64
C VAL A 135 -1.20 -18.34 5.55
N ARG A 136 -1.15 -18.04 6.85
CA ARG A 136 -0.35 -18.79 7.80
C ARG A 136 -0.82 -20.24 7.97
N ALA A 137 -2.13 -20.46 7.91
CA ALA A 137 -2.70 -21.82 7.99
C ALA A 137 -2.24 -22.71 6.82
N ALA A 138 -2.13 -22.13 5.60
CA ALA A 138 -1.74 -22.87 4.41
C ALA A 138 -0.21 -22.87 4.16
N PHE A 139 0.49 -21.81 4.58
CA PHE A 139 1.94 -21.63 4.40
C PHE A 139 2.55 -21.03 5.68
N PRO A 140 2.85 -21.85 6.72
CA PRO A 140 3.28 -21.36 8.04
C PRO A 140 4.51 -20.44 8.02
N ASN A 141 5.44 -20.68 7.11
CA ASN A 141 6.67 -19.89 6.96
C ASN A 141 6.51 -18.65 6.08
N ALA A 142 5.28 -18.25 5.71
CA ALA A 142 5.06 -17.02 4.94
C ALA A 142 5.64 -15.80 5.66
N ALA A 143 6.31 -14.92 4.92
CA ALA A 143 6.65 -13.57 5.40
C ALA A 143 5.43 -12.68 5.27
N ILE A 144 5.05 -11.96 6.33
CA ILE A 144 3.96 -10.99 6.31
C ILE A 144 4.55 -9.59 6.49
N LEU A 145 4.23 -8.69 5.56
CA LEU A 145 4.62 -7.29 5.66
C LEU A 145 3.37 -6.43 5.85
N ARG A 146 3.38 -5.62 6.89
CA ARG A 146 2.32 -4.69 7.25
C ARG A 146 2.81 -3.25 7.07
N PRO A 147 2.70 -2.67 5.86
CA PRO A 147 3.03 -1.26 5.70
C PRO A 147 2.00 -0.36 6.39
N SER A 148 2.46 0.80 6.87
CA SER A 148 1.64 1.97 7.15
C SER A 148 1.12 2.56 5.82
N ILE A 149 0.59 3.78 5.83
CA ILE A 149 0.17 4.46 4.61
C ILE A 149 1.35 4.57 3.65
N VAL A 150 1.24 3.92 2.51
CA VAL A 150 2.27 3.96 1.47
C VAL A 150 2.09 5.20 0.61
N PHE A 151 3.14 6.01 0.48
CA PHE A 151 3.11 7.19 -0.37
C PHE A 151 4.08 7.08 -1.56
N GLY A 152 3.78 7.79 -2.65
CA GLY A 152 4.56 7.80 -3.88
C GLY A 152 3.89 8.62 -4.99
N PRO A 153 4.49 8.70 -6.19
CA PRO A 153 3.95 9.51 -7.28
C PRO A 153 2.52 9.16 -7.71
N GLU A 154 2.09 7.91 -7.50
CA GLU A 154 0.78 7.36 -7.89
C GLU A 154 -0.10 6.96 -6.70
N ASP A 155 0.22 7.38 -5.46
CA ASP A 155 -0.59 7.06 -4.30
C ASP A 155 -1.96 7.78 -4.30
N ASP A 156 -2.93 7.16 -3.63
CA ASP A 156 -4.28 7.72 -3.46
C ASP A 156 -4.46 8.48 -2.13
N PHE A 157 -3.45 8.61 -1.30
CA PHE A 157 -3.59 9.27 0.00
C PHE A 157 -2.99 10.68 -0.01
N VAL A 158 -1.67 10.81 -0.13
CA VAL A 158 -0.98 12.13 -0.14
C VAL A 158 -1.41 12.94 -1.35
N ASN A 159 -1.46 12.30 -2.53
CA ASN A 159 -1.89 12.95 -3.76
C ASN A 159 -3.37 13.39 -3.73
N ARG A 160 -4.26 12.60 -3.10
CA ARG A 160 -5.66 12.99 -2.92
C ARG A 160 -5.79 14.23 -2.07
N PHE A 161 -5.09 14.31 -0.92
CA PHE A 161 -5.13 15.50 -0.08
C PHE A 161 -4.47 16.69 -0.75
N ALA A 162 -3.34 16.53 -1.43
CA ALA A 162 -2.73 17.60 -2.22
C ALA A 162 -3.69 18.15 -3.28
N GLY A 163 -4.39 17.26 -4.00
CA GLY A 163 -5.39 17.66 -4.98
C GLY A 163 -6.62 18.36 -4.37
N LEU A 164 -7.09 17.91 -3.20
CA LEU A 164 -8.20 18.55 -2.48
C LEU A 164 -7.81 19.95 -1.99
N ILE A 165 -6.64 20.09 -1.38
CA ILE A 165 -6.12 21.38 -0.90
C ILE A 165 -5.94 22.35 -2.07
N SER A 166 -5.29 21.93 -3.15
CA SER A 166 -5.06 22.76 -4.33
C SER A 166 -6.37 23.26 -4.96
N LYS A 167 -7.37 22.36 -5.13
CA LYS A 167 -8.69 22.71 -5.67
C LYS A 167 -9.46 23.65 -4.75
N ALA A 168 -9.43 23.40 -3.44
CA ALA A 168 -10.12 24.22 -2.47
C ALA A 168 -9.55 25.63 -2.40
N CYS A 169 -8.21 25.77 -2.38
CA CYS A 169 -7.54 27.07 -2.38
C CYS A 169 -7.73 27.85 -3.69
N ALA A 170 -8.09 27.20 -4.79
CA ALA A 170 -8.45 27.87 -6.04
C ALA A 170 -9.85 28.51 -6.00
N LEU A 171 -10.68 28.17 -5.00
CA LEU A 171 -12.03 28.72 -4.84
C LEU A 171 -12.00 29.91 -3.88
N PRO A 172 -12.45 31.12 -4.29
CA PRO A 172 -12.32 32.34 -3.47
C PRO A 172 -13.11 32.29 -2.16
N PHE A 173 -14.03 31.34 -2.01
CA PHE A 173 -14.89 31.22 -0.83
C PHE A 173 -14.43 30.16 0.17
N VAL A 174 -13.43 29.34 -0.18
CA VAL A 174 -12.95 28.25 0.69
C VAL A 174 -11.71 28.72 1.43
N GLN A 175 -11.92 29.22 2.65
CA GLN A 175 -10.82 29.67 3.51
C GLN A 175 -10.32 28.62 4.48
N ALA A 176 -11.08 27.53 4.68
CA ALA A 176 -10.76 26.49 5.64
C ALA A 176 -11.14 25.09 5.14
N LEU A 177 -10.36 24.10 5.51
CA LEU A 177 -10.56 22.69 5.17
C LEU A 177 -10.85 21.87 6.42
N PRO A 178 -11.88 21.00 6.38
CA PRO A 178 -12.20 20.13 7.51
C PRO A 178 -11.17 19.00 7.62
N VAL A 179 -10.73 18.72 8.84
CA VAL A 179 -9.87 17.56 9.18
C VAL A 179 -10.60 16.66 10.15
N VAL A 180 -10.82 15.43 9.73
CA VAL A 180 -11.44 14.38 10.56
C VAL A 180 -10.34 13.67 11.35
N ARG A 181 -10.58 13.44 12.68
CA ARG A 181 -9.63 12.75 13.54
C ARG A 181 -8.22 13.33 13.46
N SER A 182 -8.13 14.64 13.67
CA SER A 182 -6.91 15.45 13.54
C SER A 182 -5.70 14.89 14.29
N LYS A 183 -5.93 14.19 15.43
CA LYS A 183 -4.90 13.66 16.33
C LYS A 183 -4.46 12.22 15.99
N THR A 184 -5.19 11.50 15.14
CA THR A 184 -4.81 10.13 14.75
C THR A 184 -3.44 10.14 14.07
N LEU A 185 -2.55 9.28 14.53
CA LEU A 185 -1.17 9.20 14.05
C LEU A 185 -1.04 8.25 12.86
N PHE A 186 -0.21 8.66 11.92
CA PHE A 186 0.22 7.88 10.76
C PHE A 186 1.73 7.89 10.66
N GLN A 187 2.30 6.82 10.12
CA GLN A 187 3.74 6.71 9.88
C GLN A 187 4.01 6.46 8.40
N PRO A 188 3.79 7.49 7.52
CA PRO A 188 3.84 7.32 6.08
C PRO A 188 5.16 6.72 5.62
N VAL A 189 5.09 5.74 4.71
CA VAL A 189 6.25 5.00 4.22
C VAL A 189 6.39 5.13 2.70
N TRP A 190 7.61 5.36 2.22
CA TRP A 190 7.87 5.48 0.79
C TRP A 190 7.73 4.13 0.08
N VAL A 191 7.02 4.14 -1.05
CA VAL A 191 6.72 2.93 -1.83
C VAL A 191 7.96 2.15 -2.27
N VAL A 192 9.07 2.83 -2.57
CA VAL A 192 10.33 2.17 -2.96
C VAL A 192 10.95 1.42 -1.78
N ASP A 193 10.85 1.94 -0.55
CA ASP A 193 11.36 1.25 0.62
C ASP A 193 10.51 0.02 0.94
N VAL A 194 9.19 0.11 0.79
CA VAL A 194 8.30 -1.06 0.85
C VAL A 194 8.70 -2.10 -0.19
N ALA A 195 8.95 -1.67 -1.44
CA ALA A 195 9.36 -2.57 -2.52
C ALA A 195 10.70 -3.26 -2.22
N ARG A 196 11.68 -2.52 -1.67
CA ARG A 196 12.97 -3.07 -1.22
C ARG A 196 12.78 -4.12 -0.12
N ALA A 197 11.91 -3.84 0.87
CA ALA A 197 11.60 -4.80 1.93
C ALA A 197 10.95 -6.07 1.37
N VAL A 198 9.97 -5.94 0.47
CA VAL A 198 9.32 -7.06 -0.20
C VAL A 198 10.35 -7.88 -0.99
N ALA A 199 11.19 -7.24 -1.81
CA ALA A 199 12.22 -7.92 -2.58
C ALA A 199 13.26 -8.61 -1.66
N LYS A 200 13.68 -7.97 -0.59
CA LYS A 200 14.62 -8.53 0.40
C LYS A 200 14.11 -9.84 1.00
N VAL A 201 12.87 -9.85 1.52
CA VAL A 201 12.29 -11.05 2.15
C VAL A 201 11.88 -12.10 1.11
N ALA A 202 11.62 -11.72 -0.12
CA ALA A 202 11.34 -12.64 -1.22
C ALA A 202 12.59 -13.39 -1.68
N LEU A 203 13.72 -12.70 -1.77
CA LEU A 203 14.97 -13.24 -2.35
C LEU A 203 15.93 -13.82 -1.29
N THR A 204 15.61 -13.68 0.00
CA THR A 204 16.43 -14.19 1.10
C THR A 204 15.56 -14.88 2.17
N PRO A 205 16.12 -15.73 3.03
CA PRO A 205 15.37 -16.36 4.13
C PRO A 205 15.05 -15.40 5.30
N ALA A 206 15.42 -14.12 5.20
CA ALA A 206 15.29 -13.15 6.30
C ALA A 206 13.84 -12.98 6.81
N GLY A 207 12.86 -13.24 5.95
CA GLY A 207 11.43 -13.06 6.25
C GLY A 207 10.71 -14.32 6.74
N GLU A 208 11.31 -15.50 6.68
CA GLU A 208 10.62 -16.76 6.93
C GLU A 208 9.93 -16.81 8.30
N GLY A 209 8.62 -17.05 8.28
CA GLY A 209 7.77 -17.13 9.47
C GLY A 209 7.60 -15.80 10.23
N LYS A 210 8.09 -14.68 9.71
CA LYS A 210 8.08 -13.40 10.43
C LYS A 210 7.01 -12.45 9.90
N THR A 211 6.59 -11.52 10.78
CA THR A 211 5.78 -10.37 10.43
C THR A 211 6.60 -9.10 10.66
N PHE A 212 6.58 -8.18 9.69
CA PHE A 212 7.25 -6.89 9.76
C PHE A 212 6.23 -5.77 9.64
N GLU A 213 6.34 -4.76 10.49
CA GLU A 213 5.56 -3.52 10.37
C GLU A 213 6.45 -2.44 9.76
N LEU A 214 6.00 -1.91 8.62
CA LEU A 214 6.81 -1.03 7.77
C LEU A 214 6.27 0.40 7.86
N GLY A 215 6.77 1.15 8.83
CA GLY A 215 6.53 2.59 8.98
C GLY A 215 7.69 3.42 8.45
N GLY A 216 7.41 4.63 8.00
CA GLY A 216 8.46 5.61 7.69
C GLY A 216 9.18 6.10 8.96
N PRO A 217 10.17 7.00 8.82
CA PRO A 217 10.99 7.42 9.96
C PRO A 217 10.24 8.33 10.94
N GLN A 218 9.09 8.90 10.57
CA GLN A 218 8.35 9.87 11.38
C GLN A 218 6.87 9.51 11.46
N ALA A 219 6.31 9.56 12.67
CA ALA A 219 4.88 9.54 12.89
C ALA A 219 4.36 10.99 12.88
N LEU A 220 3.28 11.22 12.13
CA LEU A 220 2.62 12.52 11.98
C LEU A 220 1.15 12.39 12.32
N SER A 221 0.58 13.38 13.02
CA SER A 221 -0.88 13.44 13.16
C SER A 221 -1.55 13.73 11.81
N MET A 222 -2.83 13.39 11.68
CA MET A 222 -3.60 13.73 10.47
C MET A 222 -3.51 15.23 10.18
N LEU A 223 -3.59 16.07 11.21
CA LEU A 223 -3.49 17.53 11.04
C LEU A 223 -2.10 17.95 10.58
N ASP A 224 -1.03 17.42 11.20
CA ASP A 224 0.33 17.77 10.82
C ASP A 224 0.65 17.30 9.39
N LEU A 225 0.14 16.13 9.02
CA LEU A 225 0.28 15.63 7.65
C LEU A 225 -0.44 16.53 6.64
N HIS A 226 -1.65 17.03 6.95
CA HIS A 226 -2.35 18.00 6.08
C HIS A 226 -1.60 19.32 5.96
N LYS A 227 -1.09 19.85 7.09
CA LYS A 227 -0.26 21.08 7.09
C LYS A 227 1.00 20.88 6.25
N TRP A 228 1.69 19.76 6.46
CA TRP A 228 2.90 19.44 5.70
C TRP A 228 2.61 19.35 4.18
N ILE A 229 1.50 18.70 3.78
CA ILE A 229 1.11 18.62 2.37
C ILE A 229 0.81 20.02 1.81
N ALA A 230 0.08 20.84 2.56
CA ALA A 230 -0.25 22.20 2.15
C ALA A 230 1.01 23.05 1.93
N ASP A 231 1.96 23.01 2.86
CA ASP A 231 3.26 23.69 2.75
C ASP A 231 4.06 23.21 1.54
N ALA A 232 4.12 21.87 1.33
CA ALA A 232 4.84 21.28 0.21
C ALA A 232 4.31 21.73 -1.17
N ILE A 233 3.01 22.04 -1.26
CA ILE A 233 2.38 22.56 -2.50
C ILE A 233 2.19 24.08 -2.49
N ALA A 234 2.78 24.79 -1.53
CA ALA A 234 2.73 26.25 -1.38
C ALA A 234 1.29 26.81 -1.28
N HIS A 235 0.44 26.14 -0.48
CA HIS A 235 -0.90 26.59 -0.10
C HIS A 235 -1.02 26.62 1.42
N HIS A 236 -1.74 27.61 1.96
CA HIS A 236 -1.84 27.83 3.42
C HIS A 236 -3.31 28.02 3.87
N PRO A 237 -4.21 27.05 3.62
CA PRO A 237 -5.59 27.15 4.11
C PRO A 237 -5.61 26.99 5.63
N ALA A 238 -6.63 27.57 6.28
CA ALA A 238 -6.94 27.20 7.65
C ALA A 238 -7.45 25.74 7.70
N PHE A 239 -7.13 25.02 8.78
CA PHE A 239 -7.68 23.68 9.02
C PHE A 239 -8.59 23.71 10.24
N ILE A 240 -9.80 23.16 10.09
CA ILE A 240 -10.81 23.09 11.16
C ILE A 240 -11.01 21.61 11.53
N GLU A 241 -10.83 21.31 12.81
CA GLU A 241 -11.09 19.96 13.32
C GLU A 241 -12.60 19.68 13.31
N VAL A 242 -12.98 18.57 12.69
CA VAL A 242 -14.38 18.11 12.69
C VAL A 242 -14.63 17.33 13.98
N PRO A 243 -15.62 17.74 14.81
CA PRO A 243 -15.97 16.99 16.01
C PRO A 243 -16.38 15.55 15.68
N ASP A 244 -15.96 14.60 16.54
CA ASP A 244 -16.20 13.17 16.33
C ASP A 244 -17.67 12.80 16.05
N PRO A 245 -18.69 13.36 16.76
CA PRO A 245 -20.09 13.06 16.46
C PRO A 245 -20.50 13.49 15.03
N VAL A 246 -19.99 14.64 14.57
CA VAL A 246 -20.27 15.16 13.22
C VAL A 246 -19.59 14.27 12.18
N ALA A 247 -18.32 13.93 12.38
CA ALA A 247 -17.57 13.05 11.49
C ALA A 247 -18.19 11.64 11.41
N ALA A 248 -18.64 11.09 12.53
CA ALA A 248 -19.35 9.80 12.58
C ALA A 248 -20.68 9.86 11.81
N ALA A 249 -21.45 10.95 11.99
CA ALA A 249 -22.68 11.15 11.23
C ALA A 249 -22.39 11.24 9.71
N MET A 250 -21.38 12.03 9.29
CA MET A 250 -20.96 12.11 7.88
C MET A 250 -20.56 10.73 7.34
N ALA A 251 -19.82 9.94 8.11
CA ALA A 251 -19.36 8.61 7.71
C ALA A 251 -20.51 7.60 7.55
N ARG A 252 -21.60 7.74 8.30
CA ARG A 252 -22.81 6.92 8.14
C ARG A 252 -23.50 7.11 6.78
N PHE A 253 -23.36 8.29 6.20
CA PHE A 253 -23.82 8.60 4.85
C PHE A 253 -22.72 8.38 3.78
N GLY A 254 -21.63 7.72 4.16
CA GLY A 254 -20.47 7.43 3.30
C GLY A 254 -20.74 6.55 2.08
N PHE A 255 -21.95 6.01 1.93
CA PHE A 255 -22.42 5.30 0.75
C PHE A 255 -22.88 6.23 -0.38
N LEU A 256 -23.11 7.52 -0.08
CA LEU A 256 -23.51 8.50 -1.08
C LEU A 256 -22.33 8.88 -1.99
N PRO A 257 -22.58 9.17 -3.28
CA PRO A 257 -21.58 9.76 -4.15
C PRO A 257 -21.05 11.08 -3.53
N MET A 258 -19.74 11.29 -3.60
CA MET A 258 -19.05 12.45 -3.02
C MET A 258 -18.96 12.50 -1.49
N ALA A 259 -19.35 11.47 -0.77
CA ALA A 259 -19.12 11.42 0.67
C ALA A 259 -17.61 11.51 0.99
N PRO A 260 -17.20 12.39 1.91
CA PRO A 260 -15.78 12.64 2.20
C PRO A 260 -15.09 11.44 2.86
N ILE A 261 -15.86 10.63 3.61
CA ILE A 261 -15.37 9.48 4.37
C ILE A 261 -16.46 8.40 4.44
N THR A 262 -16.06 7.13 4.35
CA THR A 262 -16.94 5.98 4.57
C THR A 262 -16.96 5.56 6.05
N TRP A 263 -17.98 4.79 6.45
CA TRP A 263 -18.05 4.25 7.81
C TRP A 263 -16.85 3.37 8.16
N ASP A 264 -16.39 2.55 7.22
CA ASP A 264 -15.22 1.69 7.41
C ASP A 264 -13.93 2.51 7.60
N GLN A 265 -13.75 3.57 6.80
CA GLN A 265 -12.64 4.50 6.98
C GLN A 265 -12.70 5.23 8.33
N TRP A 266 -13.91 5.64 8.79
CA TRP A 266 -14.09 6.21 10.10
C TRP A 266 -13.63 5.26 11.23
N LEU A 267 -14.01 3.98 11.13
CA LEU A 267 -13.57 2.95 12.09
C LEU A 267 -12.04 2.76 12.06
N MET A 268 -11.42 2.79 10.89
CA MET A 268 -9.96 2.72 10.77
C MET A 268 -9.26 3.91 11.44
N LEU A 269 -9.82 5.12 11.32
CA LEU A 269 -9.27 6.34 11.91
C LEU A 269 -9.39 6.38 13.46
N GLN A 270 -10.09 5.45 14.10
CA GLN A 270 -10.15 5.35 15.55
C GLN A 270 -8.86 4.80 16.19
N ARG A 271 -7.95 4.27 15.39
CA ARG A 271 -6.66 3.71 15.82
C ARG A 271 -5.52 4.37 15.08
N ASP A 272 -4.40 4.52 15.74
CA ASP A 272 -3.18 5.00 15.12
C ASP A 272 -2.65 3.96 14.12
N ASN A 273 -2.11 4.45 13.01
CA ASN A 273 -1.50 3.63 11.95
C ASN A 273 0.03 3.79 12.00
N VAL A 274 0.60 3.35 13.11
CA VAL A 274 2.03 3.43 13.42
C VAL A 274 2.57 2.06 13.81
N VAL A 275 3.87 1.88 13.69
CA VAL A 275 4.55 0.65 14.08
C VAL A 275 4.36 0.39 15.57
N ALA A 276 3.97 -0.83 15.92
CA ALA A 276 3.76 -1.24 17.30
C ALA A 276 5.10 -1.40 18.03
N PRO A 277 5.16 -1.08 19.34
CA PRO A 277 6.36 -1.33 20.14
C PRO A 277 6.81 -2.80 20.08
N GLY A 278 8.09 -3.03 19.78
CA GLY A 278 8.67 -4.37 19.69
C GLY A 278 8.38 -5.12 18.38
N ALA A 279 7.65 -4.52 17.43
CA ALA A 279 7.48 -5.10 16.11
C ALA A 279 8.82 -5.13 15.35
N LYS A 280 8.99 -6.13 14.48
CA LYS A 280 10.08 -6.12 13.50
C LYS A 280 9.82 -5.08 12.42
N THR A 281 10.85 -4.36 12.02
CA THR A 281 10.75 -3.20 11.15
C THR A 281 11.72 -3.25 9.98
N PHE A 282 11.87 -2.14 9.26
CA PHE A 282 12.91 -1.96 8.25
C PHE A 282 14.32 -2.18 8.80
N ALA A 283 14.58 -1.82 10.06
CA ALA A 283 15.89 -2.00 10.69
C ALA A 283 16.30 -3.47 10.76
N ASP A 284 15.35 -4.38 11.03
CA ASP A 284 15.61 -5.83 11.02
C ASP A 284 15.92 -6.37 9.61
N LEU A 285 15.62 -5.61 8.59
CA LEU A 285 15.95 -5.91 7.19
C LEU A 285 17.19 -5.14 6.71
N GLY A 286 17.81 -4.32 7.55
CA GLY A 286 18.95 -3.47 7.17
C GLY A 286 18.56 -2.40 6.13
N ILE A 287 17.33 -1.89 6.18
CA ILE A 287 16.81 -0.85 5.30
C ILE A 287 16.56 0.40 6.14
N GLU A 288 17.07 1.53 5.69
CA GLU A 288 16.75 2.84 6.25
C GLU A 288 15.65 3.50 5.41
N PRO A 289 14.46 3.73 5.97
CA PRO A 289 13.34 4.30 5.22
C PRO A 289 13.54 5.80 4.99
N ALA A 290 13.24 6.27 3.78
CA ALA A 290 13.36 7.67 3.41
C ALA A 290 12.22 8.52 4.02
N PRO A 291 12.52 9.71 4.56
CA PRO A 291 11.51 10.61 5.08
C PRO A 291 10.64 11.21 3.98
N LEU A 292 9.36 11.44 4.29
CA LEU A 292 8.36 12.03 3.40
C LEU A 292 8.89 13.34 2.78
N ALA A 293 9.50 14.18 3.58
CA ALA A 293 10.03 15.48 3.17
C ALA A 293 11.19 15.40 2.14
N ALA A 294 11.94 14.31 2.11
CA ALA A 294 13.05 14.16 1.18
C ALA A 294 12.61 13.74 -0.23
N VAL A 295 11.46 13.08 -0.35
CA VAL A 295 11.08 12.45 -1.63
C VAL A 295 9.79 13.01 -2.23
N ALA A 296 8.75 13.28 -1.44
CA ALA A 296 7.44 13.68 -1.95
C ALA A 296 7.41 15.03 -2.68
N PRO A 297 8.21 16.06 -2.33
CA PRO A 297 8.21 17.33 -3.07
C PRO A 297 8.50 17.17 -4.56
N LYS A 298 9.22 16.12 -4.98
CA LYS A 298 9.59 15.86 -6.39
C LYS A 298 8.37 15.77 -7.32
N TRP A 299 7.24 15.26 -6.83
CA TRP A 299 6.02 15.16 -7.65
C TRP A 299 4.87 16.02 -7.12
N LEU A 300 4.88 16.41 -5.84
CA LEU A 300 3.85 17.29 -5.28
C LEU A 300 3.87 18.69 -5.91
N VAL A 301 4.99 19.10 -6.49
CA VAL A 301 5.12 20.34 -7.25
C VAL A 301 4.01 20.51 -8.31
N ARG A 302 3.42 19.43 -8.83
CA ARG A 302 2.32 19.49 -9.81
C ARG A 302 1.02 20.08 -9.25
N TYR A 303 0.88 20.14 -7.93
CA TYR A 303 -0.30 20.70 -7.24
C TYR A 303 -0.14 22.17 -6.87
N ARG A 304 1.04 22.77 -7.11
CA ARG A 304 1.26 24.22 -6.93
C ARG A 304 0.55 25.01 -8.02
N THR A 305 0.17 26.25 -7.75
CA THR A 305 -0.57 27.13 -8.70
C THR A 305 0.11 27.22 -10.07
N HIS A 306 1.43 27.32 -10.11
CA HIS A 306 2.22 27.39 -11.37
C HIS A 306 3.12 26.16 -11.56
N GLY A 307 2.80 25.04 -10.92
CA GLY A 307 3.60 23.82 -10.97
C GLY A 307 5.06 24.08 -10.61
N ARG A 308 6.01 23.51 -11.36
CA ARG A 308 7.46 23.68 -11.14
C ARG A 308 7.97 25.11 -11.40
N PHE A 309 7.19 25.96 -12.04
CA PHE A 309 7.56 27.35 -12.36
C PHE A 309 7.20 28.33 -11.25
N SER A 310 6.54 27.90 -10.18
CA SER A 310 6.17 28.77 -9.05
C SER A 310 7.35 29.38 -8.29
N LEU A 311 8.56 28.84 -8.43
CA LEU A 311 9.77 29.39 -7.81
C LEU A 311 10.32 30.66 -8.51
N ASN A 312 9.84 31.00 -9.71
CA ASN A 312 10.28 32.15 -10.48
C ASN A 312 9.31 33.35 -10.38
N ALA A 313 8.30 33.25 -9.51
CA ALA A 313 7.27 34.28 -9.33
C ALA A 313 7.37 35.01 -7.96
N ALA A 314 8.56 34.99 -7.34
CA ALA A 314 8.88 35.74 -6.12
C ALA A 314 9.95 36.80 -6.40
#